data_b4ee9e04937126a2fe9e8c63b2c29a48
#
_entry.id   b4ee9e04937126a2fe9e8c63b2c29a48
#
_cell.length_a   1.000
_cell.length_b   1.000
_cell.length_c   1.000
_cell.angle_alpha   90.00
_cell.angle_beta   90.00
_cell.angle_gamma   90.00
#
_symmetry.space_group_name_H-M   'P 1'
#
loop_
_entity.id
_entity.type
_entity.pdbx_description
1 polymer ?
#
loop_
_entity_poly.entity_id
_entity_poly.type
_entity_poly.pdbx_seq_one_letter_code
_entity_poly.pdbx_strand_id
1 'polypeptide(L)'
;SQRPDPPPLTPALGRQVGAVVARQTMKDKSGASVMDGKTQVTSVHGHEVLDLALLPLEACFALPLVHEIADENDRALLDVAVAAEVNLVGDPILVAADAARDAGNAPNAVMATAALITGPKRVERALACTRALIDLFAHSGLRRARDEAFDTSGIVMDAATRALFLATREEADDPRPEAMLAAIEARGGKSAFLKYLKGLDGRLSRDAILAAIATTIAWGPLMRKRITRLTAETLPWYLRLYGVMVGASIPGEHHQSGSLYGISRADRFGQ
;
A
#
# COMPACT_ATOMS: atom_id res chain seq x y z
N SER A 1 -39.01 -1.95 -35.24
CA SER A 1 -38.83 -0.51 -35.07
C SER A 1 -37.33 -0.22 -35.13
N GLN A 2 -36.88 0.42 -36.19
CA GLN A 2 -35.52 0.89 -36.33
C GLN A 2 -35.31 2.03 -35.31
N ARG A 3 -34.23 1.97 -34.54
CA ARG A 3 -33.78 3.09 -33.70
C ARG A 3 -33.45 4.26 -34.66
N PRO A 4 -33.89 5.49 -34.34
CA PRO A 4 -33.48 6.66 -35.14
C PRO A 4 -31.96 6.82 -35.06
N ASP A 5 -31.32 7.15 -36.13
CA ASP A 5 -29.89 7.45 -36.19
C ASP A 5 -29.55 8.58 -35.21
N PRO A 6 -28.43 8.45 -34.45
CA PRO A 6 -28.00 9.52 -33.57
C PRO A 6 -27.76 10.81 -34.36
N PRO A 7 -28.11 11.97 -33.77
CA PRO A 7 -27.90 13.25 -34.45
C PRO A 7 -26.40 13.44 -34.79
N PRO A 8 -26.07 14.05 -35.95
CA PRO A 8 -24.70 14.27 -36.31
C PRO A 8 -23.99 15.15 -35.27
N LEU A 9 -22.76 14.74 -34.89
CA LEU A 9 -21.93 15.50 -33.95
C LEU A 9 -21.72 16.92 -34.50
N THR A 10 -21.97 17.93 -33.67
CA THR A 10 -21.68 19.31 -34.04
C THR A 10 -20.19 19.52 -34.37
N PRO A 11 -19.81 20.39 -35.28
CA PRO A 11 -18.40 20.64 -35.61
C PRO A 11 -17.55 21.01 -34.37
N ALA A 12 -18.15 21.69 -33.38
CA ALA A 12 -17.49 22.03 -32.13
C ALA A 12 -17.19 20.80 -31.29
N LEU A 13 -18.12 19.84 -31.22
CA LEU A 13 -17.94 18.60 -30.50
C LEU A 13 -16.89 17.71 -31.18
N GLY A 14 -16.92 17.63 -32.50
CA GLY A 14 -15.90 16.91 -33.28
C GLY A 14 -14.49 17.46 -33.09
N ARG A 15 -14.33 18.79 -32.99
CA ARG A 15 -13.02 19.39 -32.66
C ARG A 15 -12.57 19.08 -31.22
N GLN A 16 -13.50 19.09 -30.27
CA GLN A 16 -13.17 18.74 -28.90
C GLN A 16 -12.77 17.27 -28.78
N VAL A 17 -13.48 16.36 -29.40
CA VAL A 17 -13.14 14.93 -29.43
C VAL A 17 -11.80 14.72 -30.14
N GLY A 18 -11.54 15.37 -31.26
CA GLY A 18 -10.25 15.31 -31.95
C GLY A 18 -9.09 15.83 -31.08
N ALA A 19 -9.31 16.94 -30.34
CA ALA A 19 -8.31 17.45 -29.40
C ALA A 19 -8.05 16.53 -28.23
N VAL A 20 -9.07 15.83 -27.72
CA VAL A 20 -8.92 14.83 -26.64
C VAL A 20 -8.15 13.61 -27.15
N VAL A 21 -8.49 13.10 -28.34
CA VAL A 21 -7.75 11.98 -28.97
C VAL A 21 -6.30 12.37 -29.25
N ALA A 22 -6.04 13.57 -29.78
CA ALA A 22 -4.68 14.05 -30.01
C ALA A 22 -3.86 14.19 -28.70
N ARG A 23 -4.53 14.54 -27.57
CA ARG A 23 -3.88 14.57 -26.26
C ARG A 23 -3.53 13.19 -25.71
N GLN A 24 -4.24 12.15 -26.11
CA GLN A 24 -3.89 10.76 -25.75
C GLN A 24 -2.58 10.30 -26.40
N THR A 25 -2.11 10.99 -27.43
CA THR A 25 -0.78 10.74 -28.01
C THR A 25 0.33 11.57 -27.34
N MET A 26 0.02 12.35 -26.29
CA MET A 26 1.05 13.02 -25.51
C MET A 26 1.93 11.97 -24.86
N LYS A 27 3.19 11.96 -25.25
CA LYS A 27 4.20 11.12 -24.60
C LYS A 27 4.17 11.40 -23.09
N ASP A 28 4.04 10.34 -22.32
CA ASP A 28 4.23 10.43 -20.88
C ASP A 28 5.65 10.97 -20.62
N LYS A 29 5.74 12.19 -20.12
CA LYS A 29 7.01 12.82 -19.78
C LYS A 29 7.46 12.48 -18.37
N SER A 30 6.64 11.78 -17.59
CA SER A 30 6.99 11.36 -16.24
C SER A 30 8.08 10.30 -16.22
N GLY A 31 8.25 9.54 -17.32
CA GLY A 31 9.13 8.37 -17.37
C GLY A 31 8.62 7.20 -16.54
N ALA A 32 7.38 7.27 -16.04
CA ALA A 32 6.79 6.25 -15.19
C ALA A 32 6.69 4.90 -15.91
N SER A 33 6.29 4.91 -17.18
CA SER A 33 6.30 3.72 -18.03
C SER A 33 6.54 4.14 -19.48
N VAL A 34 7.58 3.60 -20.10
CA VAL A 34 7.96 3.92 -21.47
C VAL A 34 8.22 2.62 -22.22
N MET A 35 7.62 2.48 -23.41
CA MET A 35 7.92 1.41 -24.34
C MET A 35 8.67 1.99 -25.54
N ASP A 36 9.83 1.44 -25.87
CA ASP A 36 10.53 1.74 -27.09
C ASP A 36 9.85 1.04 -28.27
N GLY A 37 9.35 1.83 -29.22
CA GLY A 37 8.60 1.31 -30.37
C GLY A 37 9.43 0.46 -31.35
N LYS A 38 10.76 0.54 -31.30
CA LYS A 38 11.66 -0.24 -32.16
C LYS A 38 12.05 -1.56 -31.51
N THR A 39 12.45 -1.53 -30.25
CA THR A 39 12.94 -2.70 -29.52
C THR A 39 11.84 -3.45 -28.79
N GLN A 40 10.65 -2.85 -28.64
CA GLN A 40 9.54 -3.36 -27.84
C GLN A 40 9.90 -3.54 -26.35
N VAL A 41 10.98 -2.90 -25.90
CA VAL A 41 11.40 -2.93 -24.51
C VAL A 41 10.58 -1.92 -23.70
N THR A 42 10.00 -2.37 -22.61
CA THR A 42 9.27 -1.53 -21.65
C THR A 42 10.15 -1.22 -20.46
N SER A 43 10.21 0.04 -20.07
CA SER A 43 10.89 0.48 -18.85
C SER A 43 9.92 1.18 -17.89
N VAL A 44 10.18 1.02 -16.59
CA VAL A 44 9.46 1.71 -15.50
C VAL A 44 10.47 2.53 -14.72
N HIS A 45 10.25 3.83 -14.62
CA HIS A 45 11.17 4.79 -13.99
C HIS A 45 12.64 4.62 -14.40
N GLY A 46 12.85 4.29 -15.69
CA GLY A 46 14.18 4.13 -16.28
C GLY A 46 14.82 2.74 -16.11
N HIS A 47 14.13 1.78 -15.52
CA HIS A 47 14.56 0.39 -15.41
C HIS A 47 13.80 -0.50 -16.37
N GLU A 48 14.48 -1.32 -17.14
CA GLU A 48 13.83 -2.30 -18.02
C GLU A 48 13.05 -3.32 -17.19
N VAL A 49 11.81 -3.60 -17.60
CA VAL A 49 10.89 -4.46 -16.83
C VAL A 49 11.47 -5.86 -16.64
N LEU A 50 12.15 -6.42 -17.64
CA LEU A 50 12.75 -7.76 -17.52
C LEU A 50 14.00 -7.77 -16.63
N ASP A 51 14.73 -6.67 -16.52
CA ASP A 51 15.85 -6.55 -15.59
C ASP A 51 15.39 -6.59 -14.13
N LEU A 52 14.16 -6.14 -13.87
CA LEU A 52 13.55 -6.23 -12.54
C LEU A 52 13.37 -7.68 -12.08
N ALA A 53 13.28 -8.64 -13.01
CA ALA A 53 13.20 -10.07 -12.67
C ALA A 53 14.50 -10.61 -12.02
N LEU A 54 15.60 -9.88 -12.13
CA LEU A 54 16.87 -10.20 -11.47
C LEU A 54 16.95 -9.70 -10.03
N LEU A 55 15.96 -8.90 -9.60
CA LEU A 55 15.86 -8.32 -8.28
C LEU A 55 14.87 -9.11 -7.41
N PRO A 56 15.02 -9.04 -6.08
CA PRO A 56 13.98 -9.50 -5.17
C PRO A 56 12.64 -8.80 -5.43
N LEU A 57 11.53 -9.53 -5.27
CA LEU A 57 10.19 -9.06 -5.63
C LEU A 57 9.80 -7.76 -4.91
N GLU A 58 10.18 -7.63 -3.65
CA GLU A 58 9.92 -6.43 -2.84
C GLU A 58 10.61 -5.18 -3.39
N ALA A 59 11.77 -5.33 -4.04
CA ALA A 59 12.43 -4.22 -4.74
C ALA A 59 11.59 -3.74 -5.93
N CYS A 60 10.93 -4.67 -6.63
CA CYS A 60 10.03 -4.35 -7.74
C CYS A 60 8.75 -3.64 -7.24
N PHE A 61 8.26 -3.97 -6.06
CA PHE A 61 7.08 -3.28 -5.49
C PHE A 61 7.34 -1.80 -5.13
N ALA A 62 8.54 -1.48 -4.67
CA ALA A 62 8.90 -0.11 -4.33
C ALA A 62 8.99 0.81 -5.56
N LEU A 63 9.53 0.30 -6.65
CA LEU A 63 9.85 1.11 -7.83
C LEU A 63 8.65 1.92 -8.37
N PRO A 64 7.45 1.35 -8.62
CA PRO A 64 6.32 2.13 -9.11
C PRO A 64 5.75 3.10 -8.06
N LEU A 65 6.01 2.87 -6.77
CA LEU A 65 5.45 3.66 -5.67
C LEU A 65 6.35 4.84 -5.29
N VAL A 66 7.66 4.62 -5.22
CA VAL A 66 8.61 5.65 -4.77
C VAL A 66 9.63 6.04 -5.84
N HIS A 67 9.52 5.50 -7.05
CA HIS A 67 10.36 5.77 -8.24
C HIS A 67 11.84 5.42 -8.03
N GLU A 68 12.11 4.54 -7.08
CA GLU A 68 13.45 4.03 -6.77
C GLU A 68 13.38 2.54 -6.41
N ILE A 69 14.43 1.81 -6.72
CA ILE A 69 14.57 0.42 -6.29
C ILE A 69 14.85 0.41 -4.79
N ALA A 70 14.11 -0.41 -4.05
CA ALA A 70 14.30 -0.58 -2.62
C ALA A 70 15.69 -1.15 -2.32
N ASP A 71 16.43 -0.51 -1.44
CA ASP A 71 17.67 -1.07 -0.88
C ASP A 71 17.35 -2.18 0.16
N GLU A 72 18.37 -2.78 0.74
CA GLU A 72 18.22 -3.87 1.70
C GLU A 72 17.39 -3.46 2.94
N ASN A 73 17.60 -2.26 3.43
CA ASN A 73 16.83 -1.71 4.55
C ASN A 73 15.35 -1.54 4.19
N ASP A 74 15.08 -0.94 3.03
CA ASP A 74 13.72 -0.69 2.58
C ASP A 74 12.98 -2.00 2.31
N ARG A 75 13.67 -3.02 1.74
CA ARG A 75 13.12 -4.36 1.54
C ARG A 75 12.74 -5.03 2.85
N ALA A 76 13.63 -4.97 3.86
CA ALA A 76 13.34 -5.52 5.18
C ALA A 76 12.09 -4.91 5.82
N LEU A 77 11.90 -3.59 5.64
CA LEU A 77 10.72 -2.87 6.12
C LEU A 77 9.46 -3.18 5.30
N LEU A 78 9.58 -3.27 3.97
CA LEU A 78 8.48 -3.63 3.07
C LEU A 78 7.90 -5.00 3.40
N ASP A 79 8.75 -6.00 3.57
CA ASP A 79 8.33 -7.36 3.89
C ASP A 79 7.49 -7.40 5.17
N VAL A 80 7.93 -6.70 6.22
CA VAL A 80 7.18 -6.63 7.48
C VAL A 80 5.85 -5.91 7.29
N ALA A 81 5.85 -4.78 6.56
CA ALA A 81 4.63 -4.01 6.32
C ALA A 81 3.59 -4.82 5.56
N VAL A 82 4.00 -5.51 4.48
CA VAL A 82 3.10 -6.33 3.67
C VAL A 82 2.64 -7.56 4.45
N ALA A 83 3.55 -8.28 5.12
CA ALA A 83 3.23 -9.48 5.88
C ALA A 83 2.24 -9.21 7.02
N ALA A 84 2.34 -8.06 7.69
CA ALA A 84 1.42 -7.68 8.77
C ALA A 84 -0.03 -7.47 8.29
N GLU A 85 -0.24 -7.29 7.01
CA GLU A 85 -1.56 -7.05 6.40
C GLU A 85 -2.11 -8.30 5.68
N VAL A 86 -1.34 -9.41 5.63
CA VAL A 86 -1.73 -10.61 4.86
C VAL A 86 -2.97 -11.26 5.41
N ASN A 87 -3.10 -11.43 6.72
CA ASN A 87 -4.23 -12.16 7.27
C ASN A 87 -4.54 -11.78 8.71
N LEU A 88 -5.86 -11.66 8.97
CA LEU A 88 -6.45 -11.81 10.29
C LEU A 88 -7.77 -12.53 10.12
N VAL A 89 -7.86 -13.71 10.73
CA VAL A 89 -9.12 -14.44 10.81
C VAL A 89 -10.19 -13.53 11.42
N GLY A 90 -11.33 -13.41 10.72
CA GLY A 90 -12.43 -12.53 11.12
C GLY A 90 -12.29 -11.07 10.69
N ASP A 91 -11.20 -10.66 10.00
CA ASP A 91 -11.14 -9.33 9.39
C ASP A 91 -12.21 -9.20 8.31
N PRO A 92 -13.04 -8.14 8.32
CA PRO A 92 -14.09 -7.95 7.34
C PRO A 92 -13.64 -7.97 5.88
N ILE A 93 -12.37 -7.63 5.59
CA ILE A 93 -11.80 -7.69 4.25
C ILE A 93 -11.72 -9.14 3.78
N LEU A 94 -11.21 -10.02 4.63
CA LEU A 94 -11.08 -11.44 4.30
C LEU A 94 -12.43 -12.13 4.30
N VAL A 95 -13.32 -11.80 5.24
CA VAL A 95 -14.71 -12.30 5.24
C VAL A 95 -15.41 -11.98 3.93
N ALA A 96 -15.24 -10.76 3.40
CA ALA A 96 -15.82 -10.38 2.11
C ALA A 96 -15.17 -11.13 0.94
N ALA A 97 -13.85 -11.31 0.95
CA ALA A 97 -13.12 -12.06 -0.07
C ALA A 97 -13.55 -13.54 -0.07
N ASP A 98 -13.70 -14.13 1.10
CA ASP A 98 -14.16 -15.52 1.26
C ASP A 98 -15.60 -15.69 0.79
N ALA A 99 -16.50 -14.74 1.12
CA ALA A 99 -17.86 -14.75 0.61
C ALA A 99 -17.91 -14.68 -0.94
N ALA A 100 -17.03 -13.88 -1.54
CA ALA A 100 -16.88 -13.83 -3.01
C ALA A 100 -16.39 -15.18 -3.57
N ARG A 101 -15.46 -15.84 -2.91
CA ARG A 101 -14.93 -17.16 -3.28
C ARG A 101 -16.00 -18.24 -3.16
N ASP A 102 -16.76 -18.26 -2.07
CA ASP A 102 -17.83 -19.22 -1.82
C ASP A 102 -18.98 -19.08 -2.82
N ALA A 103 -19.19 -17.88 -3.34
CA ALA A 103 -20.11 -17.63 -4.45
C ALA A 103 -19.61 -18.15 -5.81
N GLY A 104 -18.43 -18.78 -5.87
CA GLY A 104 -17.85 -19.35 -7.09
C GLY A 104 -17.14 -18.34 -7.99
N ASN A 105 -16.78 -17.17 -7.47
CA ASN A 105 -16.06 -16.17 -8.26
C ASN A 105 -14.62 -16.60 -8.53
N ALA A 106 -14.08 -16.14 -9.66
CA ALA A 106 -12.70 -16.35 -10.06
C ALA A 106 -11.72 -15.59 -9.13
N PRO A 107 -10.45 -16.02 -9.00
CA PRO A 107 -9.48 -15.43 -8.08
C PRO A 107 -9.31 -13.92 -8.22
N ASN A 108 -9.37 -13.37 -9.44
CA ASN A 108 -9.29 -11.94 -9.69
C ASN A 108 -10.46 -11.17 -9.04
N ALA A 109 -11.67 -11.71 -9.05
CA ALA A 109 -12.83 -11.09 -8.40
C ALA A 109 -12.72 -11.15 -6.87
N VAL A 110 -12.19 -12.25 -6.33
CA VAL A 110 -11.92 -12.40 -4.89
C VAL A 110 -10.91 -11.36 -4.41
N MET A 111 -9.78 -11.23 -5.11
CA MET A 111 -8.76 -10.23 -4.80
C MET A 111 -9.28 -8.79 -4.97
N ALA A 112 -10.06 -8.54 -6.02
CA ALA A 112 -10.69 -7.23 -6.23
C ALA A 112 -11.68 -6.88 -5.09
N THR A 113 -12.42 -7.86 -4.56
CA THR A 113 -13.31 -7.65 -3.40
C THR A 113 -12.52 -7.19 -2.18
N ALA A 114 -11.40 -7.86 -1.86
CA ALA A 114 -10.52 -7.46 -0.77
C ALA A 114 -9.98 -6.02 -0.96
N ALA A 115 -9.54 -5.70 -2.18
CA ALA A 115 -9.05 -4.36 -2.51
C ALA A 115 -10.14 -3.28 -2.36
N LEU A 116 -11.35 -3.55 -2.82
CA LEU A 116 -12.49 -2.62 -2.72
C LEU A 116 -12.91 -2.35 -1.27
N ILE A 117 -12.88 -3.36 -0.41
CA ILE A 117 -13.19 -3.21 1.02
C ILE A 117 -12.07 -2.44 1.75
N THR A 118 -10.85 -2.43 1.24
CA THR A 118 -9.74 -1.64 1.78
C THR A 118 -9.84 -0.17 1.36
N GLY A 119 -11.00 0.43 1.63
CA GLY A 119 -11.30 1.82 1.30
C GLY A 119 -10.67 2.85 2.27
N PRO A 120 -10.86 4.15 1.99
CA PRO A 120 -10.23 5.25 2.72
C PRO A 120 -10.38 5.19 4.24
N LYS A 121 -11.56 4.83 4.74
CA LYS A 121 -11.83 4.74 6.20
C LYS A 121 -10.93 3.73 6.91
N ARG A 122 -10.52 2.66 6.23
CA ARG A 122 -9.69 1.60 6.81
C ARG A 122 -8.21 1.94 6.87
N VAL A 123 -7.79 2.96 6.15
CA VAL A 123 -6.41 3.43 6.10
C VAL A 123 -6.25 4.85 6.67
N GLU A 124 -7.33 5.50 7.04
CA GLU A 124 -7.37 6.91 7.43
C GLU A 124 -6.32 7.24 8.49
N ARG A 125 -6.21 6.40 9.52
CA ARG A 125 -5.26 6.60 10.59
C ARG A 125 -3.81 6.45 10.13
N ALA A 126 -3.50 5.43 9.32
CA ALA A 126 -2.15 5.26 8.78
C ALA A 126 -1.74 6.45 7.89
N LEU A 127 -2.69 6.99 7.09
CA LEU A 127 -2.46 8.19 6.28
C LEU A 127 -2.24 9.43 7.17
N ALA A 128 -3.03 9.58 8.24
CA ALA A 128 -2.88 10.68 9.19
C ALA A 128 -1.53 10.61 9.93
N CYS A 129 -1.13 9.42 10.39
CA CYS A 129 0.18 9.19 11.00
C CYS A 129 1.32 9.53 10.03
N THR A 130 1.21 9.14 8.76
CA THR A 130 2.25 9.45 7.74
C THR A 130 2.37 10.95 7.51
N ARG A 131 1.25 11.66 7.37
CA ARG A 131 1.23 13.13 7.27
C ARG A 131 1.90 13.78 8.47
N ALA A 132 1.52 13.34 9.67
CA ALA A 132 2.09 13.87 10.90
C ALA A 132 3.61 13.65 10.98
N LEU A 133 4.12 12.46 10.60
CA LEU A 133 5.56 12.21 10.55
C LEU A 133 6.28 13.10 9.54
N ILE A 134 5.72 13.25 8.33
CA ILE A 134 6.30 14.13 7.32
C ILE A 134 6.36 15.57 7.84
N ASP A 135 5.30 16.08 8.49
CA ASP A 135 5.26 17.44 9.02
C ASP A 135 6.23 17.64 10.19
N LEU A 136 6.27 16.71 11.14
CA LEU A 136 7.18 16.76 12.29
C LEU A 136 8.65 16.80 11.86
N PHE A 137 9.00 16.07 10.82
CA PHE A 137 10.39 15.96 10.37
C PHE A 137 10.76 16.91 9.22
N ALA A 138 9.79 17.63 8.63
CA ALA A 138 10.01 18.49 7.45
C ALA A 138 11.19 19.48 7.62
N HIS A 139 11.37 20.02 8.82
CA HIS A 139 12.39 21.02 9.13
C HIS A 139 13.45 20.52 10.12
N SER A 140 13.46 19.21 10.43
CA SER A 140 14.39 18.64 11.42
C SER A 140 15.83 18.56 10.95
N GLY A 141 16.07 18.60 9.63
CA GLY A 141 17.39 18.36 9.06
C GLY A 141 17.71 16.88 8.84
N LEU A 142 16.77 15.97 9.10
CA LEU A 142 16.93 14.54 8.83
C LEU A 142 17.18 14.30 7.33
N ARG A 143 18.37 13.82 6.98
CA ARG A 143 18.76 13.54 5.58
C ARG A 143 18.51 12.10 5.16
N ARG A 144 18.72 11.15 6.08
CA ARG A 144 18.59 9.71 5.83
C ARG A 144 17.59 9.11 6.81
N ALA A 145 16.51 8.55 6.30
CA ALA A 145 15.44 7.97 7.11
C ALA A 145 15.91 6.82 8.03
N ARG A 146 16.99 6.13 7.68
CA ARG A 146 17.60 5.04 8.47
C ARG A 146 18.61 5.50 9.53
N ASP A 147 18.81 6.81 9.68
CA ASP A 147 19.74 7.35 10.67
C ASP A 147 19.12 7.34 12.06
N GLU A 148 19.27 6.23 12.77
CA GLU A 148 18.80 6.08 14.14
C GLU A 148 19.64 6.88 15.16
N ALA A 149 20.81 7.40 14.77
CA ALA A 149 21.60 8.28 15.61
C ALA A 149 21.13 9.74 15.53
N PHE A 150 20.22 10.05 14.60
CA PHE A 150 19.67 11.40 14.45
C PHE A 150 19.05 11.89 15.75
N ASP A 151 19.41 13.11 16.16
CA ASP A 151 18.87 13.75 17.36
C ASP A 151 17.45 14.26 17.11
N THR A 152 16.52 13.65 17.80
CA THR A 152 15.09 13.99 17.73
C THR A 152 14.61 14.85 18.90
N SER A 153 15.50 15.31 19.79
CA SER A 153 15.14 16.08 21.00
C SER A 153 14.43 17.40 20.68
N GLY A 154 14.73 17.98 19.51
CA GLY A 154 14.07 19.20 19.03
C GLY A 154 12.72 18.98 18.35
N ILE A 155 12.27 17.73 18.17
CA ILE A 155 11.00 17.42 17.52
C ILE A 155 9.90 17.35 18.59
N VAL A 156 9.07 18.38 18.64
CA VAL A 156 7.98 18.47 19.61
C VAL A 156 6.67 18.05 18.97
N MET A 157 5.92 17.22 19.67
CA MET A 157 4.61 16.70 19.26
C MET A 157 3.55 17.09 20.28
N ASP A 158 2.44 17.63 19.81
CA ASP A 158 1.28 17.91 20.69
C ASP A 158 0.54 16.63 21.09
N ALA A 159 -0.31 16.73 22.09
CA ALA A 159 -1.04 15.59 22.65
C ALA A 159 -2.00 14.93 21.63
N ALA A 160 -2.62 15.71 20.76
CA ALA A 160 -3.55 15.21 19.75
C ALA A 160 -2.80 14.40 18.67
N THR A 161 -1.69 14.95 18.19
CA THR A 161 -0.79 14.24 17.24
C THR A 161 -0.21 12.96 17.87
N ARG A 162 0.19 13.03 19.16
CA ARG A 162 0.68 11.84 19.88
C ARG A 162 -0.37 10.74 19.95
N ALA A 163 -1.63 11.08 20.20
CA ALA A 163 -2.73 10.12 20.29
C ALA A 163 -2.95 9.34 18.97
N LEU A 164 -2.59 9.93 17.81
CA LEU A 164 -2.67 9.23 16.53
C LEU A 164 -1.76 8.00 16.47
N PHE A 165 -0.60 8.05 17.12
CA PHE A 165 0.40 6.97 17.05
C PHE A 165 0.18 5.88 18.10
N LEU A 166 -0.54 6.17 19.18
CA LEU A 166 -0.72 5.23 20.27
C LEU A 166 -1.91 4.31 20.03
N ALA A 167 -1.80 3.07 20.46
CA ALA A 167 -2.89 2.11 20.44
C ALA A 167 -4.09 2.60 21.27
N THR A 168 -5.29 2.44 20.75
CA THR A 168 -6.53 2.67 21.48
C THR A 168 -6.82 1.53 22.44
N ARG A 169 -7.82 1.70 23.31
CA ARG A 169 -8.25 0.62 24.22
C ARG A 169 -8.75 -0.62 23.46
N GLU A 170 -9.36 -0.41 22.30
CA GLU A 170 -9.87 -1.49 21.46
C GLU A 170 -8.75 -2.27 20.77
N GLU A 171 -7.58 -1.64 20.61
CA GLU A 171 -6.39 -2.25 20.00
C GLU A 171 -5.44 -2.86 21.06
N ALA A 172 -5.82 -2.84 22.35
CA ALA A 172 -4.94 -3.27 23.43
C ALA A 172 -4.47 -4.73 23.28
N ASP A 173 -5.33 -5.58 22.74
CA ASP A 173 -5.06 -7.01 22.56
C ASP A 173 -4.52 -7.38 21.16
N ASP A 174 -4.28 -6.40 20.26
CA ASP A 174 -3.70 -6.66 18.95
C ASP A 174 -2.22 -7.03 19.06
N PRO A 175 -1.79 -8.27 18.77
CA PRO A 175 -0.39 -8.68 18.92
C PRO A 175 0.52 -8.18 17.80
N ARG A 176 -0.06 -7.60 16.72
CA ARG A 176 0.71 -7.23 15.52
C ARG A 176 1.73 -6.13 15.73
N PRO A 177 1.47 -5.07 16.49
CA PRO A 177 2.46 -4.02 16.70
C PRO A 177 3.78 -4.55 17.24
N GLU A 178 3.75 -5.39 18.27
CA GLU A 178 4.94 -6.00 18.85
C GLU A 178 5.61 -6.99 17.90
N ALA A 179 4.81 -7.81 17.20
CA ALA A 179 5.33 -8.74 16.20
C ALA A 179 6.02 -8.02 15.05
N MET A 180 5.45 -6.90 14.57
CA MET A 180 6.07 -6.06 13.53
C MET A 180 7.40 -5.49 14.02
N LEU A 181 7.46 -4.92 15.23
CA LEU A 181 8.68 -4.35 15.79
C LEU A 181 9.77 -5.41 15.96
N ALA A 182 9.42 -6.60 16.47
CA ALA A 182 10.34 -7.72 16.60
C ALA A 182 10.86 -8.21 15.23
N ALA A 183 9.99 -8.29 14.23
CA ALA A 183 10.36 -8.70 12.88
C ALA A 183 11.30 -7.67 12.22
N ILE A 184 11.04 -6.36 12.37
CA ILE A 184 11.92 -5.29 11.88
C ILE A 184 13.31 -5.42 12.49
N GLU A 185 13.39 -5.61 13.80
CA GLU A 185 14.66 -5.79 14.52
C GLU A 185 15.41 -7.03 14.05
N ALA A 186 14.72 -8.18 13.94
CA ALA A 186 15.31 -9.44 13.49
C ALA A 186 15.86 -9.35 12.06
N ARG A 187 15.26 -8.51 11.19
CA ARG A 187 15.72 -8.25 9.82
C ARG A 187 16.74 -7.13 9.72
N GLY A 188 17.11 -6.49 10.82
CA GLY A 188 18.03 -5.37 10.86
C GLY A 188 17.50 -4.09 10.20
N GLY A 189 16.18 -3.97 10.09
CA GLY A 189 15.51 -2.79 9.54
C GLY A 189 15.69 -1.56 10.44
N LYS A 190 16.08 -0.43 9.86
CA LYS A 190 16.37 0.82 10.58
C LYS A 190 15.45 1.94 10.12
N SER A 191 14.98 2.73 11.08
CA SER A 191 14.11 3.88 10.85
C SER A 191 14.24 4.91 11.97
N ALA A 192 14.63 6.13 11.62
CA ALA A 192 14.63 7.26 12.55
C ALA A 192 13.22 7.57 13.06
N PHE A 193 12.21 7.38 12.21
CA PHE A 193 10.80 7.58 12.58
C PHE A 193 10.33 6.54 13.60
N LEU A 194 10.63 5.25 13.40
CA LEU A 194 10.31 4.21 14.37
C LEU A 194 11.05 4.43 15.69
N LYS A 195 12.33 4.81 15.62
CA LYS A 195 13.10 5.15 16.82
C LYS A 195 12.45 6.28 17.60
N TYR A 196 12.04 7.35 16.90
CA TYR A 196 11.33 8.48 17.52
C TYR A 196 10.02 8.02 18.17
N LEU A 197 9.19 7.25 17.45
CA LEU A 197 7.92 6.77 17.98
C LEU A 197 8.08 5.81 19.15
N LYS A 198 9.11 4.95 19.16
CA LYS A 198 9.43 4.07 20.31
C LYS A 198 9.79 4.85 21.57
N GLY A 199 10.22 6.12 21.44
CA GLY A 199 10.45 7.02 22.56
C GLY A 199 9.18 7.61 23.18
N LEU A 200 8.01 7.41 22.57
CA LEU A 200 6.74 7.84 23.14
C LEU A 200 6.35 6.92 24.29
N ASP A 201 5.82 7.55 25.36
CA ASP A 201 5.22 6.78 26.44
C ASP A 201 3.85 6.25 26.01
N GLY A 202 3.74 4.92 25.91
CA GLY A 202 2.56 4.20 25.46
C GLY A 202 2.85 3.20 24.32
N ARG A 203 1.91 2.30 24.09
CA ARG A 203 1.98 1.28 23.06
C ARG A 203 1.67 1.86 21.69
N LEU A 204 2.51 1.59 20.71
CA LEU A 204 2.25 2.03 19.33
C LEU A 204 1.10 1.25 18.69
N SER A 205 0.32 1.91 17.87
CA SER A 205 -0.66 1.24 17.02
C SER A 205 0.02 0.59 15.81
N ARG A 206 -0.64 -0.42 15.23
CA ARG A 206 -0.21 -1.01 13.95
C ARG A 206 -0.08 0.06 12.85
N ASP A 207 -1.05 0.96 12.79
CA ASP A 207 -1.08 2.03 11.79
C ASP A 207 0.08 3.01 11.94
N ALA A 208 0.53 3.28 13.16
CA ALA A 208 1.72 4.09 13.41
C ALA A 208 3.00 3.43 12.90
N ILE A 209 3.14 2.11 13.11
CA ILE A 209 4.30 1.36 12.62
C ILE A 209 4.29 1.30 11.10
N LEU A 210 3.14 1.02 10.49
CA LEU A 210 2.98 1.03 9.03
C LEU A 210 3.32 2.40 8.43
N ALA A 211 2.85 3.48 9.06
CA ALA A 211 3.16 4.85 8.65
C ALA A 211 4.65 5.18 8.76
N ALA A 212 5.31 4.74 9.83
CA ALA A 212 6.75 4.96 10.01
C ALA A 212 7.57 4.18 8.96
N ILE A 213 7.19 2.96 8.64
CA ILE A 213 7.79 2.18 7.54
C ILE A 213 7.61 2.93 6.22
N ALA A 214 6.39 3.29 5.87
CA ALA A 214 6.08 3.99 4.63
C ALA A 214 6.84 5.32 4.53
N THR A 215 6.88 6.10 5.61
CA THR A 215 7.64 7.36 5.66
C THR A 215 9.14 7.11 5.47
N THR A 216 9.69 6.04 6.06
CA THR A 216 11.11 5.68 5.90
C THR A 216 11.45 5.44 4.44
N ILE A 217 10.66 4.65 3.75
CA ILE A 217 10.86 4.28 2.34
C ILE A 217 10.66 5.50 1.44
N ALA A 218 9.64 6.32 1.71
CA ALA A 218 9.33 7.50 0.90
C ALA A 218 10.25 8.70 1.16
N TRP A 219 10.94 8.77 2.30
CA TRP A 219 11.65 9.98 2.75
C TRP A 219 12.71 10.46 1.77
N GLY A 220 13.61 9.56 1.36
CA GLY A 220 14.66 9.88 0.40
C GLY A 220 14.10 10.40 -0.94
N PRO A 221 13.23 9.64 -1.62
CA PRO A 221 12.56 10.07 -2.84
C PRO A 221 11.79 11.40 -2.69
N LEU A 222 11.10 11.61 -1.56
CA LEU A 222 10.39 12.85 -1.27
C LEU A 222 11.35 14.05 -1.14
N MET A 223 12.43 13.90 -0.38
CA MET A 223 13.43 14.98 -0.20
C MET A 223 14.16 15.30 -1.50
N ARG A 224 14.38 14.33 -2.37
CA ARG A 224 14.92 14.53 -3.71
C ARG A 224 13.90 15.00 -4.74
N LYS A 225 12.64 15.22 -4.34
CA LYS A 225 11.52 15.63 -5.21
C LYS A 225 11.25 14.65 -6.37
N ARG A 226 11.58 13.38 -6.19
CA ARG A 226 11.23 12.31 -7.14
C ARG A 226 9.78 11.90 -7.07
N ILE A 227 9.21 11.97 -5.87
CA ILE A 227 7.79 11.75 -5.62
C ILE A 227 7.15 12.99 -5.03
N THR A 228 5.84 13.10 -5.15
CA THR A 228 5.07 14.16 -4.51
C THR A 228 4.80 13.83 -3.04
N ARG A 229 4.46 14.85 -2.26
CA ARG A 229 3.99 14.65 -0.89
C ARG A 229 2.76 13.73 -0.84
N LEU A 230 1.81 13.91 -1.74
CA LEU A 230 0.63 13.06 -1.83
C LEU A 230 0.99 11.59 -2.05
N THR A 231 1.96 11.32 -2.93
CA THR A 231 2.46 9.96 -3.16
C THR A 231 3.04 9.35 -1.86
N ALA A 232 3.86 10.11 -1.14
CA ALA A 232 4.42 9.66 0.14
C ALA A 232 3.32 9.40 1.19
N GLU A 233 2.33 10.30 1.31
CA GLU A 233 1.22 10.18 2.25
C GLU A 233 0.32 8.98 1.96
N THR A 234 0.16 8.58 0.70
CA THR A 234 -0.69 7.45 0.29
C THR A 234 0.03 6.10 0.30
N LEU A 235 1.34 6.07 0.49
CA LEU A 235 2.13 4.84 0.47
C LEU A 235 1.63 3.76 1.45
N PRO A 236 1.22 4.06 2.70
CA PRO A 236 0.67 3.05 3.60
C PRO A 236 -0.55 2.32 3.03
N TRP A 237 -1.36 3.01 2.24
CA TRP A 237 -2.52 2.40 1.60
C TRP A 237 -2.11 1.34 0.58
N TYR A 238 -1.11 1.64 -0.25
CA TYR A 238 -0.59 0.66 -1.22
C TYR A 238 0.03 -0.55 -0.53
N LEU A 239 0.79 -0.35 0.54
CA LEU A 239 1.36 -1.45 1.32
C LEU A 239 0.28 -2.35 1.91
N ARG A 240 -0.78 -1.76 2.47
CA ARG A 240 -1.96 -2.50 2.94
C ARG A 240 -2.66 -3.25 1.83
N LEU A 241 -2.87 -2.62 0.67
CA LEU A 241 -3.47 -3.27 -0.49
C LEU A 241 -2.67 -4.49 -0.94
N TYR A 242 -1.35 -4.42 -0.99
CA TYR A 242 -0.52 -5.57 -1.33
C TYR A 242 -0.71 -6.72 -0.34
N GLY A 243 -0.66 -6.45 0.96
CA GLY A 243 -0.87 -7.46 1.98
C GLY A 243 -2.25 -8.10 1.92
N VAL A 244 -3.33 -7.31 1.82
CA VAL A 244 -4.68 -7.86 1.78
C VAL A 244 -4.96 -8.64 0.50
N MET A 245 -4.37 -8.27 -0.64
CA MET A 245 -4.49 -9.04 -1.88
C MET A 245 -3.78 -10.39 -1.76
N VAL A 246 -2.60 -10.44 -1.14
CA VAL A 246 -1.91 -11.70 -0.83
C VAL A 246 -2.77 -12.55 0.11
N GLY A 247 -3.31 -11.97 1.19
CA GLY A 247 -4.21 -12.66 2.12
C GLY A 247 -5.45 -13.22 1.42
N ALA A 248 -6.08 -12.44 0.55
CA ALA A 248 -7.25 -12.88 -0.22
C ALA A 248 -6.94 -13.99 -1.24
N SER A 249 -5.67 -14.16 -1.65
CA SER A 249 -5.25 -15.24 -2.55
C SER A 249 -5.16 -16.60 -1.85
N ILE A 250 -5.07 -16.61 -0.50
CA ILE A 250 -4.99 -17.84 0.28
C ILE A 250 -6.36 -18.51 0.29
N PRO A 251 -6.48 -19.78 -0.11
CA PRO A 251 -7.75 -20.51 -0.02
C PRO A 251 -8.23 -20.53 1.42
N GLY A 252 -9.46 -20.04 1.65
CA GLY A 252 -10.04 -20.02 2.98
C GLY A 252 -10.42 -21.41 3.45
N GLU A 253 -9.57 -22.06 4.21
CA GLU A 253 -9.94 -23.24 5.00
C GLU A 253 -10.79 -22.86 6.24
N HIS A 254 -11.01 -21.58 6.44
CA HIS A 254 -11.70 -21.02 7.62
C HIS A 254 -13.21 -21.27 7.60
N HIS A 255 -13.75 -21.68 6.48
CA HIS A 255 -15.19 -21.93 6.27
C HIS A 255 -15.55 -23.41 6.30
N GLN A 256 -14.74 -24.25 6.94
CA GLN A 256 -15.07 -25.66 7.10
C GLN A 256 -16.34 -25.92 7.93
N SER A 257 -16.80 -24.94 8.67
CA SER A 257 -17.93 -25.10 9.59
C SER A 257 -19.27 -24.58 9.07
N GLY A 258 -19.33 -23.95 7.90
CA GLY A 258 -20.61 -23.47 7.40
C GLY A 258 -20.55 -22.98 5.96
N SER A 259 -21.34 -23.56 5.10
CA SER A 259 -21.68 -22.89 3.86
C SER A 259 -22.59 -21.70 4.17
N LEU A 260 -22.46 -20.61 3.42
CA LEU A 260 -23.39 -19.49 3.43
C LEU A 260 -24.87 -19.94 3.30
N TYR A 261 -25.10 -21.16 2.81
CA TYR A 261 -26.39 -21.76 2.58
C TYR A 261 -26.73 -22.93 3.54
N GLY A 262 -25.96 -23.10 4.62
CA GLY A 262 -26.19 -24.18 5.61
C GLY A 262 -25.90 -25.59 5.09
N ILE A 263 -25.26 -25.73 3.92
CA ILE A 263 -24.92 -27.02 3.33
C ILE A 263 -23.47 -27.36 3.65
N SER A 264 -23.23 -28.47 4.35
CA SER A 264 -21.89 -28.91 4.68
C SER A 264 -21.11 -29.30 3.42
N ARG A 265 -19.77 -29.28 3.51
CA ARG A 265 -18.90 -29.67 2.38
C ARG A 265 -19.14 -31.16 2.00
N ALA A 266 -19.42 -32.01 2.99
CA ALA A 266 -19.74 -33.41 2.79
C ALA A 266 -21.01 -33.58 1.96
N ASP A 267 -22.04 -32.75 2.21
CA ASP A 267 -23.31 -32.82 1.51
C ASP A 267 -23.23 -32.36 0.06
N ARG A 268 -22.23 -31.54 -0.30
CA ARG A 268 -22.02 -31.06 -1.68
C ARG A 268 -21.44 -32.12 -2.61
N PHE A 269 -20.71 -33.10 -2.10
CA PHE A 269 -19.94 -34.04 -2.90
C PHE A 269 -20.47 -35.48 -2.80
N GLY A 270 -21.62 -35.71 -2.15
CA GLY A 270 -22.34 -36.98 -2.21
C GLY A 270 -21.53 -38.18 -1.74
N GLN A 271 -20.93 -38.13 -0.56
CA GLN A 271 -20.39 -39.31 0.10
C GLN A 271 -21.46 -39.96 0.96
#